data_4560628c2325115054e06e0f9a76b4c2
#
_entry.id   4560628c2325115054e06e0f9a76b4c2
#
_cell.length_a   1.000
_cell.length_b   1.000
_cell.length_c   1.000
_cell.angle_alpha   90.00
_cell.angle_beta   90.00
_cell.angle_gamma   90.00
#
_symmetry.space_group_name_H-M   'P 1'
#
loop_
_entity.id
_entity.type
_entity.pdbx_description
1 polymer ?
#
loop_
_entity_poly.entity_id
_entity_poly.type
_entity_poly.pdbx_seq_one_letter_code
_entity_poly.pdbx_strand_id
1 'polypeptide(L)'
;MPAWQHGLYAITDEHLLGDDARLIDACEAALSAGIALLQYRDKSADEGKRERQARALKALCDQYRTPLIINDDAALAWRLGVGVHLGRSDGSIARARKALGPEAIIGASCQGSLEIAEQAKREGASYVAFGRFYPSTTKPDAPEVDIAVLEQAARLELPRVAIGGVNSDNIGATVAAGADLVALVAAIFASRDPAAAVTTLNGRAGWSA
;
A
#
# COMPACT_ATOMS: atom_id res chain seq x y z
N MET A 1 7.92 13.92 10.26
CA MET A 1 6.83 13.15 9.63
C MET A 1 6.84 11.76 10.26
N PRO A 2 5.69 11.08 10.44
CA PRO A 2 5.67 9.68 10.87
C PRO A 2 6.45 8.81 9.88
N ALA A 3 7.17 7.80 10.38
CA ALA A 3 8.05 6.95 9.56
C ALA A 3 7.34 6.25 8.39
N TRP A 4 6.04 5.93 8.53
CA TRP A 4 5.25 5.26 7.50
C TRP A 4 4.95 6.12 6.26
N GLN A 5 5.18 7.43 6.30
CA GLN A 5 4.85 8.34 5.19
C GLN A 5 5.88 8.34 4.06
N HIS A 6 6.95 7.57 4.19
CA HIS A 6 8.03 7.51 3.21
C HIS A 6 8.65 6.11 3.15
N GLY A 7 8.79 5.55 1.96
CA GLY A 7 9.42 4.24 1.75
C GLY A 7 8.58 3.24 0.94
N LEU A 8 8.91 1.96 1.07
CA LEU A 8 8.22 0.88 0.37
C LEU A 8 6.90 0.53 1.06
N TYR A 9 5.87 0.35 0.26
CA TYR A 9 4.55 -0.07 0.66
C TYR A 9 4.25 -1.45 0.06
N ALA A 10 4.46 -2.51 0.83
CA ALA A 10 4.23 -3.88 0.36
C ALA A 10 2.73 -4.21 0.40
N ILE A 11 2.21 -4.80 -0.68
CA ILE A 11 0.80 -5.23 -0.79
C ILE A 11 0.77 -6.72 -1.07
N THR A 12 0.08 -7.50 -0.22
CA THR A 12 -0.08 -8.94 -0.40
C THR A 12 -0.99 -9.27 -1.59
N ASP A 13 -0.84 -10.47 -2.11
CA ASP A 13 -1.69 -11.01 -3.18
C ASP A 13 -1.95 -12.50 -2.92
N GLU A 14 -3.21 -12.90 -2.90
CA GLU A 14 -3.64 -14.25 -2.56
C GLU A 14 -3.15 -15.31 -3.54
N HIS A 15 -2.86 -14.95 -4.80
CA HIS A 15 -2.34 -15.88 -5.79
C HIS A 15 -0.83 -16.11 -5.63
N LEU A 16 -0.09 -15.11 -5.16
CA LEU A 16 1.35 -15.23 -4.92
C LEU A 16 1.68 -15.87 -3.58
N LEU A 17 0.82 -15.65 -2.56
CA LEU A 17 1.09 -16.00 -1.17
C LEU A 17 0.17 -17.12 -0.62
N GLY A 18 -0.52 -17.82 -1.49
CA GLY A 18 -1.36 -19.01 -1.41
C GLY A 18 -1.86 -19.52 -0.05
N ASP A 19 -0.98 -19.84 0.88
CA ASP A 19 -1.29 -20.39 2.20
C ASP A 19 -0.82 -19.48 3.34
N ASP A 20 -1.28 -19.78 4.56
CA ASP A 20 -1.01 -18.95 5.75
C ASP A 20 0.49 -18.89 6.11
N ALA A 21 1.20 -20.01 5.98
CA ALA A 21 2.63 -20.08 6.33
C ALA A 21 3.46 -19.22 5.38
N ARG A 22 3.25 -19.40 4.06
CA ARG A 22 3.94 -18.58 3.04
C ARG A 22 3.62 -17.09 3.16
N LEU A 23 2.37 -16.74 3.49
CA LEU A 23 1.97 -15.36 3.71
C LEU A 23 2.77 -14.74 4.87
N ILE A 24 2.82 -15.43 6.00
CA ILE A 24 3.51 -14.92 7.20
C ILE A 24 5.01 -14.82 6.97
N ASP A 25 5.65 -15.88 6.46
CA ASP A 25 7.09 -15.92 6.22
C ASP A 25 7.54 -14.81 5.23
N ALA A 26 6.80 -14.63 4.15
CA ALA A 26 7.12 -13.61 3.15
C ALA A 26 6.91 -12.18 3.68
N CYS A 27 5.85 -11.96 4.48
CA CYS A 27 5.61 -10.66 5.10
C CYS A 27 6.65 -10.37 6.19
N GLU A 28 7.05 -11.35 6.99
CA GLU A 28 8.11 -11.20 7.98
C GLU A 28 9.44 -10.84 7.34
N ALA A 29 9.81 -11.52 6.25
CA ALA A 29 11.01 -11.20 5.47
C ALA A 29 10.98 -9.76 4.94
N ALA A 30 9.83 -9.31 4.41
CA ALA A 30 9.69 -7.94 3.92
C ALA A 30 9.75 -6.89 5.04
N LEU A 31 9.11 -7.16 6.19
CA LEU A 31 9.11 -6.29 7.37
C LEU A 31 10.51 -6.15 7.96
N SER A 32 11.24 -7.25 8.11
CA SER A 32 12.60 -7.26 8.65
C SER A 32 13.61 -6.48 7.78
N ALA A 33 13.34 -6.40 6.47
CA ALA A 33 14.17 -5.67 5.51
C ALA A 33 13.80 -4.18 5.37
N GLY A 34 12.78 -3.69 6.09
CA GLY A 34 12.46 -2.27 6.20
C GLY A 34 11.47 -1.77 5.15
N ILE A 35 10.21 -2.20 5.25
CA ILE A 35 9.08 -1.59 4.54
C ILE A 35 8.38 -0.56 5.44
N ALA A 36 7.81 0.49 4.85
CA ALA A 36 7.11 1.56 5.57
C ALA A 36 5.66 1.20 5.92
N LEU A 37 4.99 0.46 5.05
CA LEU A 37 3.60 0.00 5.21
C LEU A 37 3.45 -1.42 4.68
N LEU A 38 2.58 -2.21 5.32
CA LEU A 38 2.09 -3.49 4.80
C LEU A 38 0.58 -3.39 4.53
N GLN A 39 0.11 -3.75 3.34
CA GLN A 39 -1.31 -3.91 3.04
C GLN A 39 -1.66 -5.38 2.89
N TYR A 40 -2.64 -5.82 3.66
CA TYR A 40 -3.27 -7.11 3.46
C TYR A 40 -4.37 -6.99 2.41
N ARG A 41 -4.17 -7.65 1.28
CA ARG A 41 -5.13 -7.76 0.19
C ARG A 41 -5.38 -9.21 -0.15
N ASP A 42 -6.60 -9.67 0.10
CA ASP A 42 -7.16 -10.96 -0.29
C ASP A 42 -8.58 -10.71 -0.82
N LYS A 43 -8.84 -11.12 -2.06
CA LYS A 43 -10.12 -10.94 -2.75
C LYS A 43 -11.00 -12.18 -2.69
N SER A 44 -10.58 -13.22 -1.94
CA SER A 44 -11.41 -14.40 -1.73
C SER A 44 -12.69 -14.06 -0.95
N ALA A 45 -13.72 -14.86 -1.13
CA ALA A 45 -14.98 -14.73 -0.39
C ALA A 45 -14.90 -15.33 1.04
N ASP A 46 -13.77 -15.94 1.42
CA ASP A 46 -13.59 -16.56 2.73
C ASP A 46 -13.27 -15.51 3.80
N GLU A 47 -14.32 -15.02 4.46
CA GLU A 47 -14.20 -14.04 5.55
C GLU A 47 -13.41 -14.59 6.75
N GLY A 48 -13.57 -15.87 7.07
CA GLY A 48 -12.84 -16.51 8.18
C GLY A 48 -11.34 -16.58 7.91
N LYS A 49 -10.94 -16.92 6.69
CA LYS A 49 -9.54 -16.86 6.24
C LYS A 49 -9.01 -15.44 6.34
N ARG A 50 -9.73 -14.46 5.77
CA ARG A 50 -9.31 -13.06 5.76
C ARG A 50 -9.10 -12.52 7.16
N GLU A 51 -10.03 -12.78 8.09
CA GLU A 51 -9.89 -12.32 9.47
C GLU A 51 -8.72 -13.00 10.19
N ARG A 52 -8.55 -14.32 10.04
CA ARG A 52 -7.43 -15.07 10.64
C ARG A 52 -6.09 -14.55 10.16
N GLN A 53 -5.91 -14.41 8.84
CA GLN A 53 -4.68 -13.91 8.24
C GLN A 53 -4.38 -12.46 8.64
N ALA A 54 -5.39 -11.58 8.61
CA ALA A 54 -5.23 -10.18 9.00
C ALA A 54 -4.84 -10.03 10.49
N ARG A 55 -5.37 -10.87 11.39
CA ARG A 55 -4.96 -10.90 12.81
C ARG A 55 -3.50 -11.34 12.96
N ALA A 56 -3.08 -12.37 12.25
CA ALA A 56 -1.69 -12.83 12.27
C ALA A 56 -0.73 -11.75 11.75
N LEU A 57 -1.06 -11.12 10.63
CA LEU A 57 -0.26 -10.02 10.08
C LEU A 57 -0.24 -8.78 10.99
N LYS A 58 -1.35 -8.49 11.68
CA LYS A 58 -1.36 -7.40 12.68
C LYS A 58 -0.35 -7.67 13.79
N ALA A 59 -0.37 -8.87 14.37
CA ALA A 59 0.57 -9.23 15.43
C ALA A 59 2.04 -9.12 14.96
N LEU A 60 2.30 -9.53 13.72
CA LEU A 60 3.62 -9.41 13.10
C LEU A 60 4.00 -7.94 12.87
N CYS A 61 3.12 -7.14 12.30
CA CYS A 61 3.35 -5.71 12.06
C CYS A 61 3.61 -4.93 13.35
N ASP A 62 2.92 -5.28 14.44
CA ASP A 62 3.15 -4.68 15.77
C ASP A 62 4.58 -4.92 16.27
N GLN A 63 5.15 -6.12 16.04
CA GLN A 63 6.53 -6.44 16.41
C GLN A 63 7.56 -5.59 15.66
N TYR A 64 7.30 -5.32 14.37
CA TYR A 64 8.17 -4.51 13.53
C TYR A 64 7.82 -3.01 13.56
N ARG A 65 6.79 -2.61 14.31
CA ARG A 65 6.29 -1.22 14.37
C ARG A 65 5.93 -0.64 13.00
N THR A 66 5.49 -1.49 12.09
CA THR A 66 5.05 -1.12 10.75
C THR A 66 3.51 -1.14 10.71
N PRO A 67 2.82 -0.08 10.27
CA PRO A 67 1.37 -0.09 10.23
C PRO A 67 0.82 -1.12 9.23
N LEU A 68 -0.24 -1.83 9.64
CA LEU A 68 -1.03 -2.70 8.77
C LEU A 68 -2.20 -1.91 8.18
N ILE A 69 -2.44 -2.10 6.89
CA ILE A 69 -3.56 -1.53 6.13
C ILE A 69 -4.42 -2.69 5.60
N ILE A 70 -5.74 -2.63 5.79
CA ILE A 70 -6.67 -3.59 5.17
C ILE A 70 -7.16 -3.02 3.84
N ASN A 71 -7.16 -3.85 2.80
CA ASN A 71 -7.68 -3.46 1.50
C ASN A 71 -9.20 -3.56 1.48
N ASP A 72 -9.91 -2.48 1.12
CA ASP A 72 -11.36 -2.35 0.87
C ASP A 72 -12.30 -2.58 2.07
N ASP A 73 -11.93 -3.39 3.06
CA ASP A 73 -12.80 -3.81 4.17
C ASP A 73 -12.62 -2.92 5.42
N ALA A 74 -13.34 -1.79 5.45
CA ALA A 74 -13.31 -0.87 6.59
C ALA A 74 -13.87 -1.49 7.88
N ALA A 75 -14.75 -2.50 7.79
CA ALA A 75 -15.29 -3.18 8.96
C ALA A 75 -14.24 -4.09 9.61
N LEU A 76 -13.47 -4.83 8.81
CA LEU A 76 -12.34 -5.61 9.29
C LEU A 76 -11.24 -4.72 9.88
N ALA A 77 -10.92 -3.60 9.22
CA ALA A 77 -9.97 -2.63 9.72
C ALA A 77 -10.39 -2.07 11.09
N TRP A 78 -11.67 -1.75 11.27
CA TRP A 78 -12.23 -1.30 12.55
C TRP A 78 -12.10 -2.37 13.65
N ARG A 79 -12.50 -3.63 13.35
CA ARG A 79 -12.40 -4.74 14.32
C ARG A 79 -10.96 -4.98 14.79
N LEU A 80 -10.00 -4.73 13.93
CA LEU A 80 -8.57 -4.94 14.23
C LEU A 80 -7.87 -3.68 14.78
N GLY A 81 -8.49 -2.51 14.68
CA GLY A 81 -7.87 -1.24 15.08
C GLY A 81 -6.68 -0.87 14.19
N VAL A 82 -6.77 -1.12 12.88
CA VAL A 82 -5.71 -0.84 11.88
C VAL A 82 -6.21 0.09 10.78
N GLY A 83 -5.32 0.45 9.84
CA GLY A 83 -5.67 1.32 8.72
C GLY A 83 -6.50 0.62 7.63
N VAL A 84 -7.03 1.41 6.69
CA VAL A 84 -7.78 0.91 5.52
C VAL A 84 -7.36 1.65 4.25
N HIS A 85 -7.33 0.95 3.13
CA HIS A 85 -7.20 1.53 1.80
C HIS A 85 -8.47 1.29 1.00
N LEU A 86 -9.09 2.35 0.47
CA LEU A 86 -10.35 2.30 -0.26
C LEU A 86 -10.17 2.74 -1.71
N GLY A 87 -10.70 1.94 -2.62
CA GLY A 87 -10.94 2.32 -4.01
C GLY A 87 -12.26 3.08 -4.16
N ARG A 88 -12.54 3.51 -5.39
CA ARG A 88 -13.74 4.33 -5.70
C ARG A 88 -15.07 3.64 -5.40
N SER A 89 -15.11 2.31 -5.49
CA SER A 89 -16.32 1.49 -5.27
C SER A 89 -16.41 0.90 -3.86
N ASP A 90 -15.37 1.06 -3.04
CA ASP A 90 -15.21 0.25 -1.82
C ASP A 90 -15.70 0.97 -0.56
N GLY A 91 -16.24 2.16 -0.72
CA GLY A 91 -16.85 2.92 0.38
C GLY A 91 -16.40 4.39 0.44
N SER A 92 -16.92 5.11 1.43
CA SER A 92 -16.63 6.52 1.63
C SER A 92 -15.47 6.72 2.61
N ILE A 93 -14.49 7.51 2.21
CA ILE A 93 -13.37 7.94 3.07
C ILE A 93 -13.90 8.65 4.32
N ALA A 94 -14.89 9.53 4.19
CA ALA A 94 -15.49 10.23 5.32
C ALA A 94 -16.17 9.29 6.32
N ARG A 95 -16.85 8.24 5.84
CA ARG A 95 -17.44 7.21 6.72
C ARG A 95 -16.37 6.39 7.44
N ALA A 96 -15.32 6.00 6.72
CA ALA A 96 -14.19 5.29 7.30
C ALA A 96 -13.48 6.15 8.36
N ARG A 97 -13.25 7.43 8.09
CA ARG A 97 -12.66 8.38 9.05
C ARG A 97 -13.51 8.51 10.31
N LYS A 98 -14.83 8.62 10.16
CA LYS A 98 -15.75 8.68 11.29
C LYS A 98 -15.72 7.39 12.13
N ALA A 99 -15.64 6.23 11.50
CA ALA A 99 -15.67 4.94 12.18
C ALA A 99 -14.32 4.58 12.83
N LEU A 100 -13.21 4.85 12.16
CA LEU A 100 -11.86 4.45 12.60
C LEU A 100 -11.20 5.50 13.52
N GLY A 101 -11.73 6.71 13.57
CA GLY A 101 -11.19 7.80 14.40
C GLY A 101 -10.10 8.64 13.70
N PRO A 102 -9.65 9.74 14.33
CA PRO A 102 -8.79 10.74 13.72
C PRO A 102 -7.38 10.23 13.38
N GLU A 103 -6.85 9.30 14.16
CA GLU A 103 -5.48 8.79 14.05
C GLU A 103 -5.32 7.62 13.04
N ALA A 104 -6.43 7.05 12.55
CA ALA A 104 -6.37 5.92 11.64
C ALA A 104 -5.73 6.30 10.30
N ILE A 105 -4.92 5.42 9.75
CA ILE A 105 -4.34 5.59 8.41
C ILE A 105 -5.39 5.17 7.37
N ILE A 106 -5.88 6.11 6.59
CA ILE A 106 -6.88 5.87 5.54
C ILE A 106 -6.31 6.29 4.19
N GLY A 107 -6.16 5.33 3.30
CA GLY A 107 -5.68 5.56 1.94
C GLY A 107 -6.81 5.64 0.91
N ALA A 108 -6.61 6.43 -0.13
CA ALA A 108 -7.55 6.56 -1.23
C ALA A 108 -6.89 6.28 -2.59
N SER A 109 -7.49 5.41 -3.40
CA SER A 109 -7.13 5.23 -4.80
C SER A 109 -7.68 6.37 -5.65
N CYS A 110 -6.80 7.11 -6.32
CA CYS A 110 -7.16 8.28 -7.14
C CYS A 110 -6.97 8.05 -8.65
N GLN A 111 -6.41 6.88 -9.05
CA GLN A 111 -6.01 6.63 -10.43
C GLN A 111 -5.05 7.74 -10.92
N GLY A 112 -5.47 8.59 -11.88
CA GLY A 112 -4.72 9.76 -12.32
C GLY A 112 -5.42 11.09 -12.03
N SER A 113 -6.48 11.10 -11.21
CA SER A 113 -7.31 12.28 -10.99
C SER A 113 -6.92 13.06 -9.75
N LEU A 114 -6.45 14.28 -9.95
CA LEU A 114 -6.22 15.24 -8.87
C LEU A 114 -7.51 15.67 -8.18
N GLU A 115 -8.63 15.75 -8.91
CA GLU A 115 -9.94 16.08 -8.35
C GLU A 115 -10.39 15.04 -7.32
N ILE A 116 -10.22 13.74 -7.64
CA ILE A 116 -10.50 12.66 -6.70
C ILE A 116 -9.57 12.74 -5.48
N ALA A 117 -8.30 13.06 -5.68
CA ALA A 117 -7.34 13.21 -4.60
C ALA A 117 -7.67 14.40 -3.67
N GLU A 118 -8.08 15.53 -4.23
CA GLU A 118 -8.58 16.68 -3.47
C GLU A 118 -9.83 16.35 -2.66
N GLN A 119 -10.77 15.60 -3.26
CA GLN A 119 -11.95 15.13 -2.54
C GLN A 119 -11.57 14.18 -1.41
N ALA A 120 -10.68 13.22 -1.65
CA ALA A 120 -10.20 12.30 -0.62
C ALA A 120 -9.53 13.05 0.54
N LYS A 121 -8.72 14.09 0.25
CA LYS A 121 -8.14 14.97 1.29
C LYS A 121 -9.24 15.63 2.13
N ARG A 122 -10.26 16.23 1.49
CA ARG A 122 -11.38 16.88 2.20
C ARG A 122 -12.16 15.90 3.08
N GLU A 123 -12.24 14.64 2.65
CA GLU A 123 -12.92 13.57 3.39
C GLU A 123 -12.06 12.94 4.49
N GLY A 124 -10.79 13.33 4.61
CA GLY A 124 -9.90 12.91 5.68
C GLY A 124 -8.99 11.72 5.33
N ALA A 125 -8.66 11.52 4.05
CA ALA A 125 -7.61 10.58 3.67
C ALA A 125 -6.26 10.95 4.29
N SER A 126 -5.47 9.95 4.68
CA SER A 126 -4.12 10.11 5.21
C SER A 126 -3.06 10.07 4.11
N TYR A 127 -3.35 9.44 2.98
CA TYR A 127 -2.52 9.41 1.77
C TYR A 127 -3.38 9.18 0.53
N VAL A 128 -2.83 9.52 -0.63
CA VAL A 128 -3.45 9.35 -1.94
C VAL A 128 -2.58 8.49 -2.85
N ALA A 129 -3.19 7.54 -3.57
CA ALA A 129 -2.49 6.62 -4.44
C ALA A 129 -2.83 6.86 -5.91
N PHE A 130 -1.78 7.01 -6.74
CA PHE A 130 -1.87 7.24 -8.18
C PHE A 130 -1.26 6.08 -8.96
N GLY A 131 -1.78 5.77 -10.10
CA GLY A 131 -1.31 4.73 -11.03
C GLY A 131 -2.48 4.09 -11.80
N ARG A 132 -2.15 3.15 -12.75
CA ARG A 132 -0.80 2.55 -12.87
C ARG A 132 0.14 3.41 -13.72
N PHE A 133 1.40 3.44 -13.35
CA PHE A 133 2.41 4.20 -14.10
C PHE A 133 3.14 3.37 -15.15
N TYR A 134 3.22 2.05 -14.96
CA TYR A 134 3.91 1.13 -15.86
C TYR A 134 3.05 -0.12 -16.11
N PRO A 135 3.31 -0.87 -17.19
CA PRO A 135 2.65 -2.14 -17.44
C PRO A 135 2.70 -3.07 -16.22
N SER A 136 1.57 -3.71 -15.88
CA SER A 136 1.44 -4.53 -14.67
C SER A 136 0.67 -5.81 -14.97
N THR A 137 1.13 -6.93 -14.43
CA THR A 137 0.45 -8.22 -14.49
C THR A 137 -0.72 -8.32 -13.51
N THR A 138 -0.69 -7.56 -12.40
CA THR A 138 -1.73 -7.61 -11.35
C THR A 138 -3.04 -6.95 -11.80
N LYS A 139 -2.98 -5.89 -12.60
CA LYS A 139 -4.15 -5.20 -13.18
C LYS A 139 -3.82 -4.76 -14.61
N PRO A 140 -3.81 -5.69 -15.59
CA PRO A 140 -3.37 -5.38 -16.95
C PRO A 140 -4.27 -4.38 -17.68
N ASP A 141 -5.56 -4.34 -17.33
CA ASP A 141 -6.56 -3.49 -17.99
C ASP A 141 -6.70 -2.08 -17.37
N ALA A 142 -5.98 -1.78 -16.27
CA ALA A 142 -6.04 -0.44 -15.68
C ALA A 142 -5.41 0.58 -16.65
N PRO A 143 -6.00 1.77 -16.84
CA PRO A 143 -5.42 2.80 -17.70
C PRO A 143 -4.06 3.25 -17.17
N GLU A 144 -3.17 3.56 -18.09
CA GLU A 144 -1.87 4.15 -17.76
C GLU A 144 -2.04 5.63 -17.38
N VAL A 145 -1.29 6.07 -16.39
CA VAL A 145 -1.35 7.43 -15.83
C VAL A 145 -0.03 8.13 -16.06
N ASP A 146 -0.06 9.40 -16.44
CA ASP A 146 1.15 10.22 -16.55
C ASP A 146 1.75 10.44 -15.16
N ILE A 147 3.03 10.10 -15.01
CA ILE A 147 3.78 10.22 -13.76
C ILE A 147 3.86 11.67 -13.24
N ALA A 148 3.69 12.67 -14.11
CA ALA A 148 3.64 14.08 -13.75
C ALA A 148 2.53 14.41 -12.72
N VAL A 149 1.51 13.53 -12.58
CA VAL A 149 0.47 13.70 -11.54
C VAL A 149 1.06 13.71 -10.13
N LEU A 150 2.17 13.02 -9.88
CA LEU A 150 2.83 13.00 -8.57
C LEU A 150 3.35 14.39 -8.18
N GLU A 151 4.00 15.09 -9.11
CA GLU A 151 4.46 16.46 -8.89
C GLU A 151 3.27 17.42 -8.69
N GLN A 152 2.26 17.32 -9.55
CA GLN A 152 1.05 18.14 -9.46
C GLN A 152 0.29 17.94 -8.14
N ALA A 153 0.31 16.72 -7.59
CA ALA A 153 -0.33 16.38 -6.32
C ALA A 153 0.44 16.89 -5.08
N ALA A 154 1.66 17.43 -5.23
CA ALA A 154 2.44 17.96 -4.10
C ALA A 154 1.67 19.03 -3.31
N ARG A 155 0.83 19.85 -3.99
CA ARG A 155 -0.03 20.84 -3.37
C ARG A 155 -1.05 20.29 -2.36
N LEU A 156 -1.30 19.00 -2.40
CA LEU A 156 -2.21 18.34 -1.46
C LEU A 156 -1.61 18.19 -0.06
N GLU A 157 -0.29 18.27 0.08
CA GLU A 157 0.42 18.08 1.36
C GLU A 157 0.06 16.76 2.05
N LEU A 158 -0.28 15.74 1.24
CA LEU A 158 -0.49 14.37 1.67
C LEU A 158 0.58 13.48 1.04
N PRO A 159 1.01 12.39 1.71
CA PRO A 159 1.86 11.39 1.10
C PRO A 159 1.26 10.86 -0.21
N ARG A 160 2.09 10.84 -1.26
CA ARG A 160 1.74 10.38 -2.61
C ARG A 160 2.30 8.98 -2.81
N VAL A 161 1.39 8.04 -2.99
CA VAL A 161 1.74 6.64 -3.26
C VAL A 161 1.73 6.42 -4.77
N ALA A 162 2.85 5.97 -5.31
CA ALA A 162 2.93 5.47 -6.69
C ALA A 162 2.67 3.97 -6.72
N ILE A 163 1.78 3.52 -7.63
CA ILE A 163 1.45 2.11 -7.80
C ILE A 163 1.35 1.72 -9.28
N GLY A 164 1.62 0.45 -9.56
CA GLY A 164 1.41 -0.20 -10.85
C GLY A 164 2.66 -0.32 -11.70
N GLY A 165 3.18 -1.55 -11.79
CA GLY A 165 4.33 -1.95 -12.60
C GLY A 165 5.69 -1.41 -12.15
N VAL A 166 5.76 -0.84 -10.94
CA VAL A 166 7.04 -0.39 -10.36
C VAL A 166 7.89 -1.60 -9.97
N ASN A 167 9.19 -1.52 -10.27
CA ASN A 167 10.19 -2.54 -9.99
C ASN A 167 11.58 -1.89 -9.77
N SER A 168 12.63 -2.71 -9.63
CA SER A 168 13.99 -2.23 -9.38
C SER A 168 14.56 -1.32 -10.47
N ASP A 169 14.06 -1.41 -11.70
CA ASP A 169 14.63 -0.66 -12.84
C ASP A 169 14.03 0.75 -12.95
N ASN A 170 12.79 0.94 -12.45
CA ASN A 170 12.05 2.20 -12.60
C ASN A 170 11.73 2.91 -11.28
N ILE A 171 11.96 2.27 -10.12
CA ILE A 171 11.64 2.85 -8.81
C ILE A 171 12.37 4.17 -8.55
N GLY A 172 13.63 4.28 -8.94
CA GLY A 172 14.40 5.52 -8.78
C GLY A 172 13.77 6.70 -9.53
N ALA A 173 13.32 6.49 -10.78
CA ALA A 173 12.61 7.49 -11.56
C ALA A 173 11.24 7.84 -10.93
N THR A 174 10.55 6.84 -10.38
CA THR A 174 9.25 7.03 -9.69
C THR A 174 9.39 7.91 -8.44
N VAL A 175 10.44 7.68 -7.65
CA VAL A 175 10.74 8.51 -6.47
C VAL A 175 11.15 9.93 -6.88
N ALA A 176 11.99 10.05 -7.91
CA ALA A 176 12.41 11.35 -8.45
C ALA A 176 11.23 12.18 -8.99
N ALA A 177 10.16 11.52 -9.48
CA ALA A 177 8.92 12.17 -9.90
C ALA A 177 8.04 12.65 -8.73
N GLY A 178 8.44 12.37 -7.49
CA GLY A 178 7.78 12.89 -6.29
C GLY A 178 6.92 11.87 -5.54
N ALA A 179 7.10 10.56 -5.74
CA ALA A 179 6.48 9.56 -4.89
C ALA A 179 7.10 9.57 -3.49
N ASP A 180 6.27 9.72 -2.46
CA ASP A 180 6.68 9.58 -1.06
C ASP A 180 6.67 8.10 -0.64
N LEU A 181 5.75 7.33 -1.19
CA LEU A 181 5.62 5.89 -0.99
C LEU A 181 5.53 5.18 -2.36
N VAL A 182 6.12 4.01 -2.46
CA VAL A 182 5.98 3.15 -3.65
C VAL A 182 5.33 1.82 -3.26
N ALA A 183 4.12 1.59 -3.81
CA ALA A 183 3.34 0.40 -3.56
C ALA A 183 3.72 -0.73 -4.52
N LEU A 184 4.05 -1.89 -3.98
CA LEU A 184 4.65 -3.02 -4.67
C LEU A 184 3.94 -4.33 -4.30
N VAL A 185 3.66 -5.15 -5.30
CA VAL A 185 3.10 -6.50 -5.14
C VAL A 185 4.14 -7.53 -5.61
N ALA A 186 4.18 -7.82 -6.91
CA ALA A 186 5.02 -8.85 -7.49
C ALA A 186 6.52 -8.58 -7.33
N ALA A 187 6.96 -7.31 -7.35
CA ALA A 187 8.36 -6.95 -7.18
C ALA A 187 8.94 -7.40 -5.83
N ILE A 188 8.09 -7.60 -4.82
CA ILE A 188 8.46 -8.15 -3.51
C ILE A 188 8.06 -9.63 -3.42
N PHE A 189 6.77 -9.94 -3.59
CA PHE A 189 6.20 -11.24 -3.21
C PHE A 189 6.27 -12.32 -4.31
N ALA A 190 6.62 -11.99 -5.55
CA ALA A 190 7.00 -12.99 -6.56
C ALA A 190 8.49 -13.38 -6.47
N SER A 191 9.29 -12.67 -5.67
CA SER A 191 10.68 -13.03 -5.40
C SER A 191 10.76 -14.32 -4.54
N ARG A 192 11.82 -15.10 -4.76
CA ARG A 192 12.18 -16.23 -3.87
C ARG A 192 12.70 -15.74 -2.51
N ASP A 193 13.21 -14.52 -2.46
CA ASP A 193 13.72 -13.85 -1.27
C ASP A 193 13.12 -12.43 -1.19
N PRO A 194 11.99 -12.26 -0.46
CA PRO A 194 11.36 -10.96 -0.29
C PRO A 194 12.26 -9.95 0.45
N ALA A 195 13.10 -10.39 1.38
CA ALA A 195 14.00 -9.49 2.10
C ALA A 195 15.08 -8.91 1.17
N ALA A 196 15.71 -9.73 0.34
CA ALA A 196 16.66 -9.26 -0.66
C ALA A 196 16.01 -8.34 -1.70
N ALA A 197 14.75 -8.61 -2.10
CA ALA A 197 14.00 -7.75 -2.99
C ALA A 197 13.75 -6.36 -2.38
N VAL A 198 13.30 -6.30 -1.11
CA VAL A 198 13.09 -5.05 -0.37
C VAL A 198 14.39 -4.27 -0.23
N THR A 199 15.49 -4.92 0.15
CA THR A 199 16.82 -4.28 0.26
C THR A 199 17.26 -3.67 -1.06
N THR A 200 17.10 -4.41 -2.16
CA THR A 200 17.44 -3.92 -3.52
C THR A 200 16.59 -2.71 -3.89
N LEU A 201 15.28 -2.77 -3.66
CA LEU A 201 14.34 -1.70 -3.98
C LEU A 201 14.63 -0.44 -3.16
N ASN A 202 14.90 -0.55 -1.86
CA ASN A 202 15.29 0.57 -1.01
C ASN A 202 16.59 1.22 -1.53
N GLY A 203 17.61 0.43 -1.85
CA GLY A 203 18.86 0.93 -2.43
C GLY A 203 18.67 1.66 -3.77
N ARG A 204 17.81 1.13 -4.66
CA ARG A 204 17.49 1.77 -5.95
C ARG A 204 16.63 3.02 -5.81
N ALA A 205 15.80 3.10 -4.78
CA ALA A 205 15.01 4.28 -4.43
C ALA A 205 15.85 5.40 -3.76
N GLY A 206 17.07 5.10 -3.32
CA GLY A 206 17.88 6.01 -2.53
C GLY A 206 17.40 6.14 -1.08
N TRP A 207 16.62 5.18 -0.61
CA TRP A 207 16.15 5.12 0.78
C TRP A 207 17.12 4.26 1.60
N SER A 208 17.63 4.85 2.68
CA SER A 208 18.42 4.09 3.66
C SER A 208 17.50 3.20 4.49
N ALA A 209 17.95 1.96 4.72
CA ALA A 209 17.29 1.08 5.67
C ALA A 209 17.47 1.59 7.10
#